data_d737cc36987425443f465bbd1c8bc6eb
#
_entry.id   d737cc36987425443f465bbd1c8bc6eb
#
_cell.length_a   1.000
_cell.length_b   1.000
_cell.length_c   1.000
_cell.angle_alpha   90.00
_cell.angle_beta   90.00
_cell.angle_gamma   90.00
#
_symmetry.space_group_name_H-M   'P 1'
#
loop_
_entity.id
_entity.type
_entity.pdbx_description
1 polymer ?
#
loop_
_entity_poly.entity_id
_entity_poly.type
_entity_poly.pdbx_seq_one_letter_code
_entity_poly.pdbx_strand_id
1 'polypeptide(L)'
;MNSLTFLKRVLPDKGFYVSIIINEGDAPQQAFFPTVEELANYCLMADKNGNNVYYAVSSFNTKGKRKQDNVCLTNTLFLDVDCGDGKPYANQKKGLAALLKFIQDTGLPAPMIVSSGRG
;
A
#
# COMPACT_ATOMS: atom_id res chain seq x y z
N MET A 1 7.78 11.78 6.97
CA MET A 1 8.32 10.58 6.30
C MET A 1 8.08 10.70 4.81
N ASN A 2 9.09 10.54 3.98
CA ASN A 2 8.91 10.56 2.53
C ASN A 2 8.50 9.18 2.00
N SER A 3 8.09 9.13 0.73
CA SER A 3 7.61 7.89 0.10
C SER A 3 8.64 6.77 0.10
N LEU A 4 9.90 7.07 -0.17
CA LEU A 4 10.96 6.05 -0.16
C LEU A 4 11.15 5.43 1.23
N THR A 5 11.22 6.27 2.27
CA THR A 5 11.36 5.80 3.65
C THR A 5 10.16 4.95 4.05
N PHE A 6 8.95 5.36 3.68
CA PHE A 6 7.73 4.59 3.93
C PHE A 6 7.78 3.23 3.24
N LEU A 7 8.08 3.22 1.93
CA LEU A 7 8.12 1.98 1.16
C LEU A 7 9.19 1.01 1.67
N LYS A 8 10.34 1.50 2.09
CA LYS A 8 11.40 0.67 2.70
C LYS A 8 10.96 0.03 4.02
N ARG A 9 10.05 0.63 4.74
CA ARG A 9 9.51 0.04 5.99
C ARG A 9 8.47 -1.03 5.74
N VAL A 10 7.63 -0.86 4.71
CA VAL A 10 6.48 -1.76 4.48
C VAL A 10 6.79 -2.87 3.50
N LEU A 11 7.75 -2.68 2.61
CA LEU A 11 8.08 -3.68 1.58
C LEU A 11 9.22 -4.60 2.02
N PRO A 12 9.22 -5.87 1.57
CA PRO A 12 10.34 -6.78 1.79
C PRO A 12 11.63 -6.27 1.16
N ASP A 13 12.76 -6.78 1.62
CA ASP A 13 14.09 -6.45 1.10
C ASP A 13 14.55 -7.35 -0.05
N LYS A 14 13.70 -8.24 -0.53
CA LYS A 14 14.02 -9.23 -1.56
C LYS A 14 12.86 -9.40 -2.54
N GLY A 15 13.19 -9.56 -3.82
CA GLY A 15 12.25 -9.81 -4.90
C GLY A 15 12.05 -8.60 -5.79
N PHE A 16 11.06 -8.68 -6.67
CA PHE A 16 10.64 -7.59 -7.55
C PHE A 16 9.44 -6.84 -6.96
N TYR A 17 9.41 -5.54 -7.14
CA TYR A 17 8.38 -4.65 -6.61
C TYR A 17 7.50 -4.14 -7.73
N VAL A 18 6.20 -3.98 -7.47
CA VAL A 18 5.22 -3.71 -8.51
C VAL A 18 4.50 -2.40 -8.26
N SER A 19 4.48 -1.54 -9.28
CA SER A 19 3.56 -0.42 -9.37
C SER A 19 2.38 -0.77 -10.26
N ILE A 20 1.21 -0.28 -9.90
CA ILE A 20 -0.02 -0.43 -10.68
C ILE A 20 -0.60 0.96 -10.94
N ILE A 21 -0.82 1.30 -12.20
CA ILE A 21 -1.53 2.52 -12.59
C ILE A 21 -2.94 2.13 -12.99
N ILE A 22 -3.93 2.72 -12.33
CA ILE A 22 -5.35 2.50 -12.63
C ILE A 22 -6.01 3.86 -12.85
N ASN A 23 -6.18 4.24 -14.09
CA ASN A 23 -6.87 5.47 -14.48
C ASN A 23 -8.27 5.14 -14.99
N GLU A 24 -9.20 6.08 -14.82
CA GLU A 24 -10.57 5.91 -15.31
C GLU A 24 -10.58 5.69 -16.81
N GLY A 25 -11.30 4.64 -17.25
CA GLY A 25 -11.44 4.29 -18.67
C GLY A 25 -10.27 3.50 -19.26
N ASP A 26 -9.18 3.33 -18.54
CA ASP A 26 -7.99 2.62 -19.01
C ASP A 26 -7.84 1.25 -18.35
N ALA A 27 -7.21 0.32 -19.06
CA ALA A 27 -6.82 -0.95 -18.44
C ALA A 27 -5.68 -0.73 -17.42
N PRO A 28 -5.66 -1.48 -16.30
CA PRO A 28 -4.57 -1.38 -15.33
C PRO A 28 -3.21 -1.66 -15.98
N GLN A 29 -2.21 -0.83 -15.65
CA GLN A 29 -0.84 -0.98 -16.13
C GLN A 29 0.06 -1.39 -14.98
N GLN A 30 0.83 -2.45 -15.16
CA GLN A 30 1.77 -2.95 -14.16
C GLN A 30 3.21 -2.72 -14.62
N ALA A 31 4.06 -2.33 -13.68
CA ALA A 31 5.50 -2.21 -13.91
C ALA A 31 6.25 -2.86 -12.75
N PHE A 32 7.30 -3.61 -13.05
CA PHE A 32 8.09 -4.37 -12.09
C PHE A 32 9.50 -3.78 -11.97
N PHE A 33 9.99 -3.67 -10.73
CA PHE A 33 11.28 -3.06 -10.43
C PHE A 33 12.11 -3.94 -9.50
N PRO A 34 13.42 -4.01 -9.71
CA PRO A 34 14.31 -4.82 -8.86
C PRO A 34 14.62 -4.18 -7.51
N THR A 35 14.39 -2.88 -7.35
CA THR A 35 14.69 -2.15 -6.11
C THR A 35 13.53 -1.27 -5.67
N VAL A 36 13.44 -1.01 -4.36
CA VAL A 36 12.43 -0.10 -3.79
C VAL A 36 12.68 1.33 -4.27
N GLU A 37 13.93 1.72 -4.47
CA GLU A 37 14.30 3.05 -4.98
C GLU A 37 13.71 3.30 -6.37
N GLU A 38 13.84 2.34 -7.27
CA GLU A 38 13.28 2.44 -8.62
C GLU A 38 11.76 2.47 -8.59
N LEU A 39 11.14 1.65 -7.75
CA LEU A 39 9.68 1.69 -7.54
C LEU A 39 9.23 3.07 -7.06
N ALA A 40 9.89 3.61 -6.04
CA ALA A 40 9.54 4.91 -5.46
C ALA A 40 9.67 6.04 -6.49
N ASN A 41 10.75 6.06 -7.26
CA ASN A 41 10.96 7.06 -8.30
C ASN A 41 9.87 6.99 -9.39
N TYR A 42 9.54 5.79 -9.82
CA TYR A 42 8.48 5.59 -10.81
C TYR A 42 7.12 6.05 -10.29
N CYS A 43 6.76 5.66 -9.08
CA CYS A 43 5.48 6.06 -8.47
C CYS A 43 5.37 7.59 -8.32
N LEU A 44 6.46 8.25 -7.88
CA LEU A 44 6.47 9.71 -7.74
C LEU A 44 6.31 10.41 -9.10
N MET A 45 6.99 9.95 -10.14
CA MET A 45 6.84 10.49 -11.49
C MET A 45 5.45 10.25 -12.06
N ALA A 46 4.90 9.06 -11.89
CA ALA A 46 3.57 8.74 -12.38
C ALA A 46 2.49 9.57 -11.69
N ASP A 47 2.60 9.76 -10.37
CA ASP A 47 1.70 10.62 -9.60
C ASP A 47 1.79 12.07 -10.06
N LYS A 48 3.01 12.58 -10.27
CA LYS A 48 3.27 13.93 -10.75
C LYS A 48 2.66 14.20 -12.14
N ASN A 49 2.58 13.15 -12.96
CA ASN A 49 1.97 13.20 -14.29
C ASN A 49 0.44 13.01 -14.27
N GLY A 50 -0.18 12.98 -13.10
CA GLY A 50 -1.63 12.92 -12.93
C GLY A 50 -2.23 11.51 -12.95
N ASN A 51 -1.41 10.47 -12.84
CA ASN A 51 -1.90 9.09 -12.78
C ASN A 51 -2.33 8.69 -11.37
N ASN A 52 -3.29 7.77 -11.28
CA ASN A 52 -3.63 7.10 -10.04
C ASN A 52 -2.68 5.92 -9.84
N VAL A 53 -1.77 6.04 -8.89
CA VAL A 53 -0.67 5.10 -8.69
C VAL A 53 -0.86 4.30 -7.42
N TYR A 54 -0.69 3.00 -7.55
CA TYR A 54 -0.73 2.03 -6.45
C TYR A 54 0.55 1.20 -6.45
N TYR A 55 0.83 0.55 -5.36
CA TYR A 55 1.91 -0.43 -5.27
C TYR A 55 1.40 -1.73 -4.65
N ALA A 56 2.01 -2.85 -5.01
CA ALA A 56 1.73 -4.12 -4.36
C ALA A 56 2.48 -4.22 -3.03
N VAL A 57 1.80 -4.74 -2.02
CA VAL A 57 2.33 -4.87 -0.65
C VAL A 57 3.32 -6.01 -0.49
N SER A 58 3.34 -6.94 -1.43
CA SER A 58 4.28 -8.07 -1.48
C SER A 58 5.34 -7.83 -2.53
N SER A 59 6.48 -8.49 -2.42
CA SER A 59 7.43 -8.65 -3.51
C SER A 59 7.13 -9.93 -4.30
N PHE A 60 7.71 -10.04 -5.49
CA PHE A 60 7.46 -11.14 -6.43
C PHE A 60 8.77 -11.80 -6.86
N ASN A 61 8.71 -13.08 -7.20
CA ASN A 61 9.87 -13.86 -7.60
C ASN A 61 10.38 -13.47 -8.99
N THR A 62 9.47 -13.18 -9.91
CA THR A 62 9.80 -12.83 -11.29
C THR A 62 8.97 -11.63 -11.75
N LYS A 63 9.45 -10.95 -12.80
CA LYS A 63 8.73 -9.86 -13.45
C LYS A 63 7.54 -10.40 -14.26
N GLY A 64 6.53 -9.56 -14.45
CA GLY A 64 5.45 -9.79 -15.40
C GLY A 64 4.24 -10.53 -14.84
N LYS A 65 4.28 -11.03 -13.62
CA LYS A 65 3.17 -11.80 -13.05
C LYS A 65 2.87 -11.38 -11.60
N ARG A 66 1.80 -10.61 -11.41
CA ARG A 66 1.31 -10.20 -10.09
C ARG A 66 0.21 -11.17 -9.62
N LYS A 67 0.57 -12.41 -9.36
CA LYS A 67 -0.34 -13.46 -8.88
C LYS A 67 0.23 -14.14 -7.65
N GLN A 68 -0.64 -14.79 -6.89
CA GLN A 68 -0.31 -15.44 -5.62
C GLN A 68 0.84 -16.45 -5.74
N ASP A 69 0.89 -17.21 -6.81
CA ASP A 69 1.93 -18.21 -7.04
C ASP A 69 3.31 -17.61 -7.38
N ASN A 70 3.38 -16.31 -7.64
CA ASN A 70 4.62 -15.58 -7.89
C ASN A 70 5.08 -14.70 -6.71
N VAL A 71 4.35 -14.71 -5.60
CA VAL A 71 4.71 -13.92 -4.42
C VAL A 71 5.99 -14.47 -3.80
N CYS A 72 6.95 -13.58 -3.54
CA CYS A 72 8.20 -13.89 -2.86
C CYS A 72 8.04 -13.74 -1.34
N LEU A 73 7.78 -12.52 -0.89
CA LEU A 73 7.68 -12.17 0.52
C LEU A 73 6.60 -11.12 0.78
N THR A 74 6.04 -11.16 1.98
CA THR A 74 5.18 -10.12 2.54
C THR A 74 5.62 -9.88 3.98
N ASN A 75 6.06 -8.66 4.28
CA ASN A 75 6.63 -8.32 5.59
C ASN A 75 5.67 -7.57 6.50
N THR A 76 4.54 -7.13 5.99
CA THR A 76 3.66 -6.19 6.71
C THR A 76 2.23 -6.70 6.71
N LEU A 77 1.59 -6.60 7.87
CA LEU A 77 0.15 -6.80 7.99
C LEU A 77 -0.55 -5.48 7.69
N PHE A 78 -1.63 -5.56 6.94
CA PHE A 78 -2.44 -4.42 6.56
C PHE A 78 -3.82 -4.53 7.17
N LEU A 79 -4.32 -3.41 7.67
CA LEU A 79 -5.71 -3.24 8.09
C LEU A 79 -6.28 -2.07 7.33
N ASP A 80 -7.44 -2.27 6.73
CA ASP A 80 -8.20 -1.22 6.10
C ASP A 80 -9.40 -0.88 7.00
N VAL A 81 -9.48 0.37 7.42
CA VAL A 81 -10.54 0.87 8.29
C VAL A 81 -11.43 1.78 7.47
N ASP A 82 -12.57 1.25 7.07
CA ASP A 82 -13.54 1.95 6.23
C ASP A 82 -14.35 2.96 7.04
N CYS A 83 -14.26 4.23 6.66
CA CYS A 83 -14.94 5.33 7.33
C CYS A 83 -15.78 6.14 6.33
N GLY A 84 -16.88 6.71 6.80
CA GLY A 84 -17.77 7.56 6.01
C GLY A 84 -19.22 7.12 6.05
N ASP A 85 -20.05 7.74 5.24
CA ASP A 85 -21.48 7.44 5.17
C ASP A 85 -21.71 6.01 4.64
N GLY A 86 -22.51 5.23 5.37
CA GLY A 86 -22.79 3.84 5.02
C GLY A 86 -21.64 2.88 5.26
N LYS A 87 -20.54 3.33 5.89
CA LYS A 87 -19.37 2.52 6.25
C LYS A 87 -19.47 2.07 7.71
N PRO A 88 -18.67 1.05 8.12
CA PRO A 88 -18.65 0.57 9.52
C PRO A 88 -18.39 1.66 10.55
N TYR A 89 -17.58 2.66 10.20
CA TYR A 89 -17.30 3.81 11.07
C TYR A 89 -17.75 5.10 10.37
N ALA A 90 -18.47 5.94 11.11
CA ALA A 90 -19.08 7.14 10.56
C ALA A 90 -18.07 8.18 10.05
N ASN A 91 -16.88 8.23 10.65
CA ASN A 91 -15.81 9.16 10.28
C ASN A 91 -14.45 8.62 10.69
N GLN A 92 -13.38 9.30 10.26
CA GLN A 92 -12.00 8.89 10.56
C GLN A 92 -11.69 8.88 12.07
N LYS A 93 -12.28 9.80 12.83
CA LYS A 93 -12.08 9.85 14.29
C LYS A 93 -12.60 8.58 14.98
N LYS A 94 -13.77 8.11 14.60
CA LYS A 94 -14.35 6.87 15.12
C LYS A 94 -13.59 5.64 14.65
N GLY A 95 -13.16 5.61 13.41
CA GLY A 95 -12.33 4.55 12.86
C GLY A 95 -10.98 4.45 13.58
N LEU A 96 -10.33 5.58 13.82
CA LEU A 96 -9.06 5.63 14.56
C LEU A 96 -9.24 5.14 16.00
N ALA A 97 -10.31 5.56 16.69
CA ALA A 97 -10.58 5.11 18.05
C ALA A 97 -10.76 3.59 18.12
N ALA A 98 -11.48 3.00 17.15
CA ALA A 98 -11.66 1.55 17.03
C ALA A 98 -10.33 0.83 16.77
N LEU A 99 -9.48 1.36 15.90
CA LEU A 99 -8.16 0.82 15.61
C LEU A 99 -7.27 0.82 16.87
N LEU A 100 -7.22 1.93 17.58
CA LEU A 100 -6.41 2.04 18.80
C LEU A 100 -6.90 1.07 19.90
N LYS A 101 -8.21 0.90 20.03
CA LYS A 101 -8.77 -0.10 20.94
C LYS A 101 -8.39 -1.52 20.54
N PHE A 102 -8.46 -1.86 19.27
CA PHE A 102 -8.04 -3.17 18.74
C PHE A 102 -6.56 -3.43 19.03
N ILE A 103 -5.68 -2.45 18.81
CA ILE A 103 -4.25 -2.56 19.11
C ILE A 103 -4.02 -2.78 20.61
N GLN A 104 -4.71 -2.04 21.46
CA GLN A 104 -4.64 -2.19 22.92
C GLN A 104 -5.11 -3.58 23.36
N ASP A 105 -6.26 -4.04 22.84
CA ASP A 105 -6.86 -5.32 23.24
C ASP A 105 -6.04 -6.52 22.77
N THR A 106 -5.36 -6.42 21.64
CA THR A 106 -4.56 -7.52 21.05
C THR A 106 -3.09 -7.51 21.45
N GLY A 107 -2.58 -6.40 22.00
CA GLY A 107 -1.17 -6.25 22.33
C GLY A 107 -0.23 -6.11 21.13
N LEU A 108 -0.77 -5.83 19.95
CA LEU A 108 0.04 -5.60 18.75
C LEU A 108 0.86 -4.32 18.87
N PRO A 109 2.03 -4.25 18.18
CA PRO A 109 2.80 -3.02 18.13
C PRO A 109 2.01 -1.86 17.51
N ALA A 110 2.36 -0.63 17.88
CA ALA A 110 1.75 0.56 17.29
C ALA A 110 1.94 0.56 15.77
N PRO A 111 0.85 0.71 14.98
CA PRO A 111 0.93 0.68 13.52
C PRO A 111 1.42 2.00 12.95
N MET A 112 1.89 1.97 11.70
CA MET A 112 1.91 3.17 10.87
C MET A 112 0.50 3.40 10.34
N ILE A 113 0.04 4.64 10.44
CA ILE A 113 -1.32 5.02 10.04
C ILE A 113 -1.22 5.90 8.81
N VAL A 114 -1.97 5.53 7.76
CA VAL A 114 -2.05 6.29 6.53
C VAL A 114 -3.50 6.72 6.35
N SER A 115 -3.72 8.03 6.20
CA SER A 115 -5.03 8.53 5.78
C SER A 115 -5.10 8.56 4.26
N SER A 116 -6.10 7.89 3.71
CA SER A 116 -6.33 7.88 2.26
C SER A 116 -6.89 9.23 1.73
N GLY A 117 -7.34 10.09 2.62
CA GLY A 117 -7.98 11.35 2.27
C GLY A 117 -9.48 11.24 1.95
N ARG A 118 -10.01 10.04 1.90
CA ARG A 118 -11.42 9.80 1.55
C ARG A 118 -12.23 9.07 2.62
N GLY A 119 -11.61 8.55 3.60
CA GLY A 119 -12.38 7.80 4.58
C GLY A 119 -11.60 7.17 5.68
#